data_6ce438d47a5499f139bee162ead362e3
#
_entry.id   6ce438d47a5499f139bee162ead362e3
#
_cell.length_a   1.000
_cell.length_b   1.000
_cell.length_c   1.000
_cell.angle_alpha   90.00
_cell.angle_beta   90.00
_cell.angle_gamma   90.00
#
_symmetry.space_group_name_H-M   'P 1'
#
loop_
_entity.id
_entity.type
_entity.pdbx_description
1 polymer ?
#
loop_
_entity_poly.entity_id
_entity_poly.type
_entity_poly.pdbx_seq_one_letter_code
_entity_poly.pdbx_strand_id
1 'polypeptide(L)'
;MIANRIQAGEIQVGLAAGVESMSHTPMGSIAAPEEGRMIESYATLPPAARDCLLPMGVTSDTVAKKSQLERHELDEFAVQSHRKAAAAQREGKFQSEIVPVGTVSQDDGIRSDCNIETLSKLRPLFSLTGSTTAGNASQTTDGAAAVLLMTRKEARRRNLPVLAKWIGYAVSGVPPSIMGIGPAYAIPAADKLGGTIVVPERDSATKEEVDA
;
A
#
# COMPACT_ATOMS: atom_id res chain seq x y z
N MET A 1 -11.85 2.53 10.98
CA MET A 1 -12.85 3.42 11.64
C MET A 1 -14.29 3.14 11.20
N ILE A 2 -14.65 3.26 9.91
CA ILE A 2 -16.05 3.03 9.44
C ILE A 2 -16.58 1.65 9.82
N ALA A 3 -15.83 0.58 9.58
CA ALA A 3 -16.24 -0.79 9.93
C ALA A 3 -16.53 -0.93 11.43
N ASN A 4 -15.71 -0.35 12.31
CA ASN A 4 -15.92 -0.41 13.75
C ASN A 4 -17.21 0.30 14.18
N ARG A 5 -17.55 1.43 13.56
CA ARG A 5 -18.81 2.13 13.82
C ARG A 5 -20.03 1.33 13.37
N ILE A 6 -19.88 0.58 12.26
CA ILE A 6 -20.92 -0.35 11.81
C ILE A 6 -21.06 -1.52 12.79
N GLN A 7 -19.95 -2.10 13.26
CA GLN A 7 -19.94 -3.18 14.26
C GLN A 7 -20.52 -2.72 15.62
N ALA A 8 -20.24 -1.48 16.02
CA ALA A 8 -20.80 -0.88 17.23
C ALA A 8 -22.30 -0.51 17.10
N GLY A 9 -22.88 -0.65 15.91
CA GLY A 9 -24.29 -0.30 15.67
C GLY A 9 -24.57 1.20 15.56
N GLU A 10 -23.54 2.05 15.53
CA GLU A 10 -23.69 3.50 15.41
C GLU A 10 -24.19 3.93 14.03
N ILE A 11 -23.77 3.24 12.99
CA ILE A 11 -24.17 3.47 11.61
C ILE A 11 -24.42 2.12 10.91
N GLN A 12 -25.28 2.12 9.89
CA GLN A 12 -25.55 0.92 9.10
C GLN A 12 -24.80 0.91 7.76
N VAL A 13 -24.46 2.09 7.25
CA VAL A 13 -23.78 2.29 5.98
C VAL A 13 -22.73 3.38 6.16
N GLY A 14 -21.57 3.22 5.56
CA GLY A 14 -20.51 4.20 5.56
C GLY A 14 -19.63 4.09 4.33
N LEU A 15 -19.18 5.23 3.81
CA LEU A 15 -18.22 5.31 2.72
C LEU A 15 -16.84 5.63 3.30
N ALA A 16 -15.89 4.74 3.04
CA ALA A 16 -14.47 5.00 3.32
C ALA A 16 -13.81 5.44 2.01
N ALA A 17 -13.17 6.60 2.01
CA ALA A 17 -12.50 7.14 0.84
C ALA A 17 -11.16 7.76 1.21
N GLY A 18 -10.26 7.79 0.25
CA GLY A 18 -8.96 8.44 0.35
C GLY A 18 -8.51 8.96 -1.01
N VAL A 19 -7.67 9.99 -0.97
CA VAL A 19 -7.06 10.61 -2.15
C VAL A 19 -5.63 10.98 -1.83
N GLU A 20 -4.75 10.85 -2.82
CA GLU A 20 -3.40 11.37 -2.79
C GLU A 20 -3.08 12.04 -4.13
N SER A 21 -2.43 13.19 -4.08
CA SER A 21 -1.95 13.90 -5.27
C SER A 21 -0.50 14.32 -5.08
N MET A 22 0.39 13.39 -5.35
CA MET A 22 1.84 13.60 -5.24
C MET A 22 2.38 14.49 -6.37
N SER A 23 1.65 14.64 -7.48
CA SER A 23 1.95 15.65 -8.51
C SER A 23 1.77 17.07 -7.99
N HIS A 24 0.75 17.29 -7.15
CA HIS A 24 0.46 18.60 -6.56
C HIS A 24 1.27 18.83 -5.28
N THR A 25 1.43 17.80 -4.47
CA THR A 25 2.18 17.84 -3.21
C THR A 25 3.34 16.83 -3.26
N PRO A 26 4.46 17.17 -3.91
CA PRO A 26 5.60 16.26 -4.03
C PRO A 26 6.16 15.84 -2.68
N MET A 27 6.67 14.61 -2.60
CA MET A 27 7.42 14.14 -1.43
C MET A 27 8.57 15.09 -1.13
N GLY A 28 8.68 15.50 0.14
CA GLY A 28 9.68 16.48 0.57
C GLY A 28 9.14 17.92 0.67
N SER A 29 8.02 18.26 0.02
CA SER A 29 7.39 19.58 0.19
C SER A 29 6.89 19.80 1.64
N ILE A 30 6.47 18.73 2.31
CA ILE A 30 6.05 18.75 3.73
C ILE A 30 7.26 18.81 4.66
N ALA A 31 8.39 18.26 4.24
CA ALA A 31 9.64 18.24 4.99
C ALA A 31 10.57 19.43 4.62
N ALA A 32 10.26 20.18 3.55
CA ALA A 32 10.96 21.41 3.23
C ALA A 32 10.41 22.51 4.15
N PRO A 33 11.18 22.97 5.11
CA PRO A 33 10.74 24.09 5.95
C PRO A 33 10.56 25.32 5.09
N GLU A 34 9.45 26.04 5.27
CA GLU A 34 9.43 27.44 4.92
C GLU A 34 10.60 28.08 5.67
N GLU A 35 11.61 28.47 4.88
CA GLU A 35 12.81 29.21 5.27
C GLU A 35 13.19 29.18 6.77
N GLY A 36 14.07 28.27 7.17
CA GLY A 36 14.88 28.38 8.39
C GLY A 36 14.28 27.84 9.69
N ARG A 37 12.99 27.65 9.82
CA ARG A 37 12.36 27.25 11.10
C ARG A 37 12.58 25.78 11.51
N MET A 38 12.71 24.85 10.59
CA MET A 38 12.87 23.44 10.92
C MET A 38 14.31 23.00 11.18
N ILE A 39 15.31 23.71 10.68
CA ILE A 39 16.71 23.30 10.84
C ILE A 39 17.16 23.42 12.29
N GLU A 40 16.78 24.47 13.00
CA GLU A 40 17.11 24.62 14.42
C GLU A 40 16.34 23.63 15.29
N SER A 41 15.08 23.37 14.98
CA SER A 41 14.27 22.39 15.72
C SER A 41 14.68 20.95 15.44
N TYR A 42 15.16 20.61 14.22
CA TYR A 42 15.60 19.25 13.88
C TYR A 42 16.73 18.76 14.77
N ALA A 43 17.72 19.61 15.06
CA ALA A 43 18.86 19.26 15.91
C ALA A 43 18.43 18.96 17.37
N THR A 44 17.36 19.57 17.83
CA THR A 44 16.83 19.41 19.20
C THR A 44 15.84 18.26 19.36
N LEU A 45 15.36 17.67 18.24
CA LEU A 45 14.45 16.55 18.30
C LEU A 45 15.11 15.30 18.92
N PRO A 46 14.37 14.51 19.72
CA PRO A 46 14.81 13.19 20.14
C PRO A 46 15.14 12.31 18.91
N PRO A 47 16.08 11.36 19.02
CA PRO A 47 16.50 10.52 17.89
C PRO A 47 15.34 9.84 17.17
N ALA A 48 14.40 9.24 17.91
CA ALA A 48 13.24 8.58 17.33
C ALA A 48 12.32 9.53 16.53
N ALA A 49 12.20 10.80 16.95
CA ALA A 49 11.43 11.79 16.20
C ALA A 49 12.17 12.23 14.92
N ARG A 50 13.50 12.34 14.96
CA ARG A 50 14.31 12.57 13.76
C ARG A 50 14.21 11.43 12.77
N ASP A 51 14.19 10.19 13.26
CA ASP A 51 14.05 8.99 12.42
C ASP A 51 12.73 8.97 11.65
N CYS A 52 11.66 9.62 12.15
CA CYS A 52 10.41 9.79 11.41
C CYS A 52 10.56 10.67 10.16
N LEU A 53 11.59 11.46 10.04
CA LEU A 53 11.88 12.34 8.91
C LEU A 53 12.86 11.74 7.90
N LEU A 54 13.33 10.51 8.13
CA LEU A 54 14.21 9.81 7.20
C LEU A 54 13.50 9.57 5.85
N PRO A 55 14.17 9.80 4.72
CA PRO A 55 13.63 9.41 3.42
C PRO A 55 13.32 7.91 3.36
N MET A 56 12.21 7.55 2.71
CA MET A 56 11.75 6.16 2.62
C MET A 56 12.78 5.21 2.02
N GLY A 57 13.59 5.66 1.07
CA GLY A 57 14.65 4.84 0.50
C GLY A 57 15.80 4.57 1.48
N VAL A 58 16.07 5.48 2.40
CA VAL A 58 17.06 5.27 3.49
C VAL A 58 16.53 4.21 4.46
N THR A 59 15.26 4.29 4.83
CA THR A 59 14.65 3.25 5.69
C THR A 59 14.59 1.90 4.98
N SER A 60 14.33 1.87 3.66
CA SER A 60 14.36 0.67 2.82
C SER A 60 15.75 0.01 2.82
N ASP A 61 16.80 0.78 2.53
CA ASP A 61 18.19 0.27 2.58
C ASP A 61 18.57 -0.24 3.98
N THR A 62 18.09 0.43 5.03
CA THR A 62 18.31 -0.01 6.41
C THR A 62 17.64 -1.34 6.71
N VAL A 63 16.40 -1.54 6.24
CA VAL A 63 15.67 -2.82 6.39
C VAL A 63 16.38 -3.92 5.61
N ALA A 64 16.73 -3.68 4.35
CA ALA A 64 17.42 -4.66 3.52
C ALA A 64 18.73 -5.13 4.17
N LYS A 65 19.55 -4.19 4.67
CA LYS A 65 20.79 -4.51 5.37
C LYS A 65 20.56 -5.31 6.65
N LYS A 66 19.58 -4.92 7.48
CA LYS A 66 19.27 -5.63 8.74
C LYS A 66 18.73 -7.02 8.51
N SER A 67 17.95 -7.20 7.45
CA SER A 67 17.35 -8.48 7.08
C SER A 67 18.23 -9.33 6.16
N GLN A 68 19.44 -8.85 5.84
CA GLN A 68 20.39 -9.53 4.95
C GLN A 68 19.80 -9.83 3.56
N LEU A 69 18.92 -8.95 3.06
CA LEU A 69 18.32 -9.07 1.74
C LEU A 69 19.28 -8.55 0.67
N GLU A 70 19.56 -9.39 -0.30
CA GLU A 70 20.44 -9.04 -1.40
C GLU A 70 19.69 -8.22 -2.47
N ARG A 71 20.42 -7.36 -3.17
CA ARG A 71 19.89 -6.54 -4.26
C ARG A 71 19.14 -7.38 -5.31
N HIS A 72 19.67 -8.54 -5.66
CA HIS A 72 19.08 -9.45 -6.65
C HIS A 72 17.68 -9.92 -6.22
N GLU A 73 17.48 -10.28 -4.95
CA GLU A 73 16.20 -10.71 -4.41
C GLU A 73 15.13 -9.61 -4.52
N LEU A 74 15.53 -8.36 -4.25
CA LEU A 74 14.63 -7.20 -4.36
C LEU A 74 14.25 -6.94 -5.83
N ASP A 75 15.20 -7.05 -6.75
CA ASP A 75 14.95 -6.89 -8.18
C ASP A 75 14.07 -8.02 -8.73
N GLU A 76 14.27 -9.27 -8.31
CA GLU A 76 13.41 -10.40 -8.67
C GLU A 76 11.97 -10.20 -8.18
N PHE A 77 11.79 -9.74 -6.95
CA PHE A 77 10.48 -9.42 -6.42
C PHE A 77 9.78 -8.33 -7.24
N ALA A 78 10.50 -7.27 -7.61
CA ALA A 78 9.97 -6.21 -8.47
C ALA A 78 9.53 -6.73 -9.85
N VAL A 79 10.37 -7.56 -10.50
CA VAL A 79 10.03 -8.19 -11.79
C VAL A 79 8.76 -9.04 -11.68
N GLN A 80 8.66 -9.85 -10.62
CA GLN A 80 7.46 -10.68 -10.40
C GLN A 80 6.21 -9.82 -10.16
N SER A 81 6.33 -8.72 -9.39
CA SER A 81 5.24 -7.79 -9.14
C SER A 81 4.72 -7.17 -10.44
N HIS A 82 5.61 -6.61 -11.27
CA HIS A 82 5.23 -6.07 -12.57
C HIS A 82 4.60 -7.11 -13.50
N ARG A 83 5.15 -8.33 -13.53
CA ARG A 83 4.62 -9.42 -14.36
C ARG A 83 3.19 -9.79 -13.97
N LYS A 84 2.92 -9.93 -12.66
CA LYS A 84 1.58 -10.24 -12.14
C LYS A 84 0.60 -9.11 -12.46
N ALA A 85 0.99 -7.87 -12.22
CA ALA A 85 0.14 -6.70 -12.49
C ALA A 85 -0.17 -6.56 -14.00
N ALA A 86 0.84 -6.74 -14.87
CA ALA A 86 0.64 -6.70 -16.32
C ALA A 86 -0.27 -7.83 -16.83
N ALA A 87 -0.19 -9.02 -16.24
CA ALA A 87 -1.10 -10.10 -16.57
C ALA A 87 -2.54 -9.77 -16.16
N ALA A 88 -2.75 -9.30 -14.92
CA ALA A 88 -4.06 -8.91 -14.43
C ALA A 88 -4.68 -7.76 -15.25
N GLN A 89 -3.86 -6.78 -15.66
CA GLN A 89 -4.32 -5.69 -16.52
C GLN A 89 -4.77 -6.19 -17.91
N ARG A 90 -3.98 -7.08 -18.56
CA ARG A 90 -4.36 -7.69 -19.83
C ARG A 90 -5.64 -8.54 -19.74
N GLU A 91 -5.84 -9.22 -18.62
CA GLU A 91 -7.04 -10.02 -18.35
C GLU A 91 -8.25 -9.16 -17.94
N GLY A 92 -8.11 -7.84 -17.89
CA GLY A 92 -9.20 -6.92 -17.57
C GLY A 92 -9.66 -6.96 -16.11
N LYS A 93 -8.86 -7.54 -15.19
CA LYS A 93 -9.27 -7.74 -13.80
C LYS A 93 -9.55 -6.44 -13.05
N PHE A 94 -8.97 -5.32 -13.50
CA PHE A 94 -9.14 -4.01 -12.86
C PHE A 94 -10.27 -3.16 -13.48
N GLN A 95 -10.82 -3.55 -14.65
CA GLN A 95 -11.76 -2.71 -15.39
C GLN A 95 -13.04 -2.36 -14.61
N SER A 96 -13.53 -3.28 -13.77
CA SER A 96 -14.75 -3.04 -12.98
C SER A 96 -14.54 -2.13 -11.76
N GLU A 97 -13.32 -1.82 -11.41
CA GLU A 97 -12.99 -0.96 -10.25
C GLU A 97 -12.43 0.40 -10.65
N ILE A 98 -11.90 0.52 -11.88
CA ILE A 98 -11.33 1.78 -12.37
C ILE A 98 -12.45 2.72 -12.84
N VAL A 99 -12.45 3.94 -12.31
CA VAL A 99 -13.27 5.04 -12.77
C VAL A 99 -12.41 5.95 -13.63
N PRO A 100 -12.68 6.08 -14.95
CA PRO A 100 -11.90 6.94 -15.83
C PRO A 100 -11.95 8.41 -15.40
N VAL A 101 -10.80 9.09 -15.47
CA VAL A 101 -10.68 10.53 -15.19
C VAL A 101 -10.05 11.21 -16.40
N GLY A 102 -10.83 12.01 -17.11
CA GLY A 102 -10.41 12.60 -18.38
C GLY A 102 -10.07 11.50 -19.41
N THR A 103 -8.83 11.49 -19.87
CA THR A 103 -8.31 10.51 -20.83
C THR A 103 -7.65 9.29 -20.14
N VAL A 104 -7.50 9.30 -18.82
CA VAL A 104 -6.87 8.23 -18.06
C VAL A 104 -7.91 7.17 -17.69
N SER A 105 -7.71 5.96 -18.17
CA SER A 105 -8.64 4.83 -17.98
C SER A 105 -7.96 3.55 -17.48
N GLN A 106 -6.68 3.63 -17.14
CA GLN A 106 -5.91 2.50 -16.59
C GLN A 106 -4.70 3.02 -15.82
N ASP A 107 -4.16 2.17 -14.95
CA ASP A 107 -2.91 2.44 -14.25
C ASP A 107 -1.73 2.49 -15.23
N ASP A 108 -0.84 3.46 -15.08
CA ASP A 108 0.29 3.71 -15.98
C ASP A 108 1.64 3.22 -15.45
N GLY A 109 1.71 2.89 -14.16
CA GLY A 109 2.96 2.49 -13.49
C GLY A 109 3.43 1.06 -13.77
N ILE A 110 2.63 0.24 -14.46
CA ILE A 110 2.95 -1.15 -14.75
C ILE A 110 3.93 -1.23 -15.93
N ARG A 111 5.09 -1.88 -15.71
CA ARG A 111 6.12 -2.11 -16.73
C ARG A 111 6.09 -3.57 -17.18
N SER A 112 5.41 -3.86 -18.28
CA SER A 112 5.27 -5.22 -18.80
C SER A 112 6.58 -5.82 -19.34
N ASP A 113 7.55 -5.00 -19.67
CA ASP A 113 8.89 -5.33 -20.17
C ASP A 113 9.96 -5.42 -19.06
N CYS A 114 9.54 -5.21 -17.79
CA CYS A 114 10.44 -5.27 -16.64
C CYS A 114 11.11 -6.64 -16.52
N ASN A 115 12.45 -6.65 -16.45
CA ASN A 115 13.26 -7.86 -16.34
C ASN A 115 14.50 -7.62 -15.48
N ILE A 116 15.08 -8.73 -14.99
CA ILE A 116 16.21 -8.70 -14.04
C ILE A 116 17.47 -8.08 -14.66
N GLU A 117 17.71 -8.31 -15.96
CA GLU A 117 18.88 -7.77 -16.64
C GLU A 117 18.86 -6.23 -16.68
N THR A 118 17.70 -5.65 -16.90
CA THR A 118 17.51 -4.19 -16.91
C THR A 118 17.61 -3.62 -15.49
N LEU A 119 16.97 -4.25 -14.50
CA LEU A 119 16.98 -3.76 -13.13
C LEU A 119 18.36 -3.83 -12.48
N SER A 120 19.13 -4.88 -12.74
CA SER A 120 20.47 -5.06 -12.18
C SER A 120 21.46 -3.94 -12.58
N LYS A 121 21.23 -3.29 -13.71
CA LYS A 121 22.05 -2.16 -14.21
C LYS A 121 21.72 -0.83 -13.54
N LEU A 122 20.60 -0.73 -12.81
CA LEU A 122 20.21 0.50 -12.13
C LEU A 122 21.11 0.75 -10.92
N ARG A 123 21.57 1.99 -10.78
CA ARG A 123 22.35 2.40 -9.62
C ARG A 123 21.44 2.59 -8.39
N PRO A 124 21.93 2.29 -7.18
CA PRO A 124 21.25 2.69 -5.94
C PRO A 124 21.03 4.20 -5.88
N LEU A 125 19.91 4.63 -5.27
CA LEU A 125 19.52 6.04 -5.24
C LEU A 125 19.89 6.76 -3.92
N PHE A 126 19.93 6.04 -2.80
CA PHE A 126 20.02 6.64 -1.47
C PHE A 126 21.38 6.46 -0.81
N SER A 127 22.12 5.41 -1.16
CA SER A 127 23.52 5.24 -0.76
C SER A 127 24.31 4.49 -1.84
N LEU A 128 25.63 4.68 -1.89
CA LEU A 128 26.49 4.02 -2.89
C LEU A 128 26.46 2.48 -2.78
N THR A 129 26.22 1.97 -1.58
CA THR A 129 26.13 0.53 -1.27
C THR A 129 24.70 0.08 -0.97
N GLY A 130 23.71 0.91 -1.30
CA GLY A 130 22.30 0.59 -1.10
C GLY A 130 21.77 -0.42 -2.10
N SER A 131 20.60 -0.96 -1.80
CA SER A 131 19.89 -1.91 -2.65
C SER A 131 18.65 -1.32 -3.32
N THR A 132 18.18 -0.15 -2.85
CA THR A 132 16.98 0.52 -3.35
C THR A 132 17.28 1.33 -4.61
N THR A 133 16.56 1.03 -5.69
CA THR A 133 16.71 1.68 -7.01
C THR A 133 15.37 2.17 -7.53
N ALA A 134 15.37 2.93 -8.61
CA ALA A 134 14.14 3.32 -9.31
C ALA A 134 13.32 2.13 -9.85
N GLY A 135 13.94 0.96 -10.05
CA GLY A 135 13.28 -0.22 -10.59
C GLY A 135 12.64 -1.13 -9.53
N ASN A 136 13.08 -1.05 -8.27
CA ASN A 136 12.56 -1.88 -7.19
C ASN A 136 11.90 -1.06 -6.06
N ALA A 137 11.78 0.25 -6.24
CA ALA A 137 11.04 1.14 -5.35
C ALA A 137 9.59 1.35 -5.83
N SER A 138 8.72 1.78 -4.92
CA SER A 138 7.38 2.26 -5.27
C SER A 138 7.46 3.52 -6.11
N GLN A 139 6.51 3.70 -7.00
CA GLN A 139 6.35 4.98 -7.73
C GLN A 139 5.75 6.06 -6.82
N THR A 140 5.95 7.32 -7.20
CA THR A 140 5.14 8.45 -6.72
C THR A 140 3.93 8.56 -7.65
N THR A 141 2.71 8.65 -7.09
CA THR A 141 1.51 8.57 -7.93
C THR A 141 0.37 9.40 -7.36
N ASP A 142 -0.52 9.81 -8.24
CA ASP A 142 -1.82 10.36 -7.87
C ASP A 142 -2.84 9.22 -7.85
N GLY A 143 -3.80 9.27 -6.95
CA GLY A 143 -4.81 8.24 -6.87
C GLY A 143 -5.94 8.60 -5.92
N ALA A 144 -7.10 8.03 -6.16
CA ALA A 144 -8.25 8.10 -5.27
C ALA A 144 -8.98 6.77 -5.26
N ALA A 145 -9.51 6.40 -4.10
CA ALA A 145 -10.31 5.19 -3.97
C ALA A 145 -11.44 5.39 -2.98
N ALA A 146 -12.54 4.66 -3.19
CA ALA A 146 -13.67 4.64 -2.28
C ALA A 146 -14.20 3.22 -2.10
N VAL A 147 -14.54 2.86 -0.85
CA VAL A 147 -15.11 1.56 -0.48
C VAL A 147 -16.40 1.79 0.29
N LEU A 148 -17.51 1.21 -0.20
CA LEU A 148 -18.79 1.23 0.47
C LEU A 148 -18.87 0.06 1.46
N LEU A 149 -19.10 0.38 2.73
CA LEU A 149 -19.21 -0.58 3.82
C LEU A 149 -20.62 -0.54 4.41
N MET A 150 -21.18 -1.70 4.71
CA MET A 150 -22.49 -1.79 5.37
C MET A 150 -22.67 -3.14 6.07
N THR A 151 -23.72 -3.24 6.91
CA THR A 151 -24.12 -4.55 7.44
C THR A 151 -24.62 -5.46 6.33
N ARG A 152 -24.45 -6.78 6.49
CA ARG A 152 -25.02 -7.78 5.55
C ARG A 152 -26.54 -7.61 5.41
N LYS A 153 -27.25 -7.31 6.48
CA LYS A 153 -28.69 -7.04 6.47
C LYS A 153 -29.03 -5.87 5.55
N GLU A 154 -28.27 -4.81 5.59
CA GLU A 154 -28.48 -3.62 4.78
C GLU A 154 -28.13 -3.85 3.29
N ALA A 155 -27.06 -4.63 3.00
CA ALA A 155 -26.72 -5.04 1.64
C ALA A 155 -27.86 -5.86 1.01
N ARG A 156 -28.40 -6.84 1.75
CA ARG A 156 -29.57 -7.63 1.30
C ARG A 156 -30.80 -6.75 1.08
N ARG A 157 -31.10 -5.83 1.98
CA ARG A 157 -32.23 -4.91 1.84
C ARG A 157 -32.16 -4.04 0.60
N ARG A 158 -30.96 -3.64 0.21
CA ARG A 158 -30.68 -2.82 -0.98
C ARG A 158 -30.43 -3.64 -2.25
N ASN A 159 -30.45 -4.96 -2.15
CA ASN A 159 -30.09 -5.88 -3.24
C ASN A 159 -28.72 -5.58 -3.87
N LEU A 160 -27.72 -5.28 -3.02
CA LEU A 160 -26.35 -4.99 -3.43
C LEU A 160 -25.49 -6.27 -3.34
N PRO A 161 -24.58 -6.50 -4.29
CA PRO A 161 -23.64 -7.60 -4.22
C PRO A 161 -22.68 -7.40 -3.05
N VAL A 162 -22.36 -8.48 -2.34
CA VAL A 162 -21.33 -8.50 -1.30
C VAL A 162 -20.02 -8.97 -1.93
N LEU A 163 -19.05 -8.07 -2.06
CA LEU A 163 -17.76 -8.36 -2.68
C LEU A 163 -16.80 -9.03 -1.70
N ALA A 164 -16.84 -8.64 -0.43
CA ALA A 164 -15.98 -9.20 0.62
C ALA A 164 -16.61 -8.96 2.01
N LYS A 165 -16.18 -9.73 3.00
CA LYS A 165 -16.51 -9.57 4.41
C LYS A 165 -15.36 -8.89 5.13
N TRP A 166 -15.64 -7.82 5.87
CA TRP A 166 -14.67 -7.23 6.78
C TRP A 166 -14.46 -8.15 8.00
N ILE A 167 -13.22 -8.57 8.25
CA ILE A 167 -12.88 -9.42 9.41
C ILE A 167 -12.33 -8.56 10.54
N GLY A 168 -11.28 -7.78 10.27
CA GLY A 168 -10.62 -6.99 11.29
C GLY A 168 -9.40 -6.25 10.75
N TYR A 169 -8.65 -5.65 11.65
CA TYR A 169 -7.37 -5.02 11.35
C TYR A 169 -6.47 -5.11 12.59
N ALA A 170 -5.17 -5.00 12.36
CA ALA A 170 -4.20 -4.86 13.43
C ALA A 170 -3.21 -3.73 13.12
N VAL A 171 -2.70 -3.13 14.17
CA VAL A 171 -1.66 -2.10 14.13
C VAL A 171 -0.49 -2.57 14.99
N SER A 172 0.73 -2.40 14.49
CA SER A 172 1.95 -2.70 15.24
C SER A 172 2.90 -1.52 15.16
N GLY A 173 3.40 -1.07 16.32
CA GLY A 173 4.46 -0.07 16.39
C GLY A 173 5.82 -0.70 16.12
N VAL A 174 6.62 -0.05 15.31
CA VAL A 174 8.03 -0.43 15.04
C VAL A 174 8.90 0.83 15.04
N PRO A 175 10.23 0.70 15.23
CA PRO A 175 11.12 1.85 15.16
C PRO A 175 11.02 2.57 13.81
N PRO A 176 10.95 3.91 13.76
CA PRO A 176 10.75 4.67 12.53
C PRO A 176 11.82 4.41 11.47
N SER A 177 13.07 4.25 11.85
CA SER A 177 14.20 3.99 10.93
C SER A 177 14.09 2.67 10.15
N ILE A 178 13.19 1.77 10.58
CA ILE A 178 12.91 0.49 9.92
C ILE A 178 11.41 0.28 9.75
N MET A 179 10.65 1.34 9.55
CA MET A 179 9.19 1.31 9.44
C MET A 179 8.65 0.27 8.45
N GLY A 180 9.42 -0.08 7.42
CA GLY A 180 9.04 -1.06 6.40
C GLY A 180 8.76 -2.48 6.93
N ILE A 181 9.23 -2.82 8.16
CA ILE A 181 8.93 -4.12 8.78
C ILE A 181 7.56 -4.15 9.49
N GLY A 182 6.85 -3.01 9.58
CA GLY A 182 5.55 -2.94 10.24
C GLY A 182 4.57 -4.06 9.84
N PRO A 183 4.36 -4.33 8.53
CA PRO A 183 3.49 -5.40 8.07
C PRO A 183 3.88 -6.79 8.57
N ALA A 184 5.18 -7.07 8.74
CA ALA A 184 5.65 -8.37 9.26
C ALA A 184 5.14 -8.68 10.68
N TYR A 185 4.81 -7.64 11.46
CA TYR A 185 4.20 -7.78 12.79
C TYR A 185 2.68 -7.62 12.77
N ALA A 186 2.17 -6.70 11.95
CA ALA A 186 0.74 -6.41 11.90
C ALA A 186 -0.07 -7.51 11.22
N ILE A 187 0.45 -8.13 10.14
CA ILE A 187 -0.26 -9.20 9.43
C ILE A 187 -0.53 -10.41 10.33
N PRO A 188 0.48 -11.02 11.02
CA PRO A 188 0.21 -12.13 11.93
C PRO A 188 -0.71 -11.76 13.10
N ALA A 189 -0.72 -10.50 13.52
CA ALA A 189 -1.64 -10.02 14.54
C ALA A 189 -3.08 -9.92 14.01
N ALA A 190 -3.27 -9.52 12.75
CA ALA A 190 -4.57 -9.50 12.11
C ALA A 190 -5.11 -10.91 11.84
N ASP A 191 -4.26 -11.85 11.43
CA ASP A 191 -4.65 -13.26 11.19
C ASP A 191 -5.21 -13.94 12.45
N LYS A 192 -4.70 -13.58 13.62
CA LYS A 192 -5.22 -14.08 14.91
C LYS A 192 -6.65 -13.63 15.21
N LEU A 193 -7.18 -12.62 14.52
CA LEU A 193 -8.56 -12.15 14.67
C LEU A 193 -9.58 -13.01 13.88
N GLY A 194 -9.14 -14.07 13.21
CA GLY A 194 -10.02 -15.07 12.64
C GLY A 194 -10.11 -15.11 11.12
N GLY A 195 -9.06 -14.77 10.38
CA GLY A 195 -9.19 -14.96 8.95
C GLY A 195 -7.96 -14.78 8.10
N THR A 196 -7.62 -15.80 7.40
CA THR A 196 -6.98 -15.67 6.08
C THR A 196 -7.87 -14.79 5.21
N ILE A 197 -7.31 -13.75 4.61
CA ILE A 197 -8.04 -12.96 3.60
C ILE A 197 -8.25 -13.87 2.40
N VAL A 198 -9.36 -14.58 2.37
CA VAL A 198 -9.84 -15.24 1.16
C VAL A 198 -10.52 -14.14 0.36
N VAL A 199 -9.84 -13.64 -0.65
CA VAL A 199 -10.50 -12.88 -1.72
C VAL A 199 -11.22 -13.93 -2.56
N PRO A 200 -12.56 -14.00 -2.57
CA PRO A 200 -13.24 -14.92 -3.45
C PRO A 200 -12.82 -14.61 -4.89
N GLU A 201 -12.45 -15.63 -5.66
CA GLU A 201 -12.40 -15.46 -7.10
C GLU A 201 -13.78 -14.98 -7.53
N ARG A 202 -13.86 -13.89 -8.28
CA ARG A 202 -15.13 -13.21 -8.64
C ARG A 202 -16.15 -14.12 -9.33
N ASP A 203 -15.71 -15.26 -9.87
CA ASP A 203 -16.54 -16.22 -10.63
C ASP A 203 -16.96 -17.47 -9.84
N SER A 204 -16.49 -17.67 -8.59
CA SER A 204 -16.73 -18.91 -7.84
C SER A 204 -17.40 -18.77 -6.48
N ALA A 205 -17.75 -17.55 -6.06
CA ALA A 205 -18.44 -17.36 -4.80
C ALA A 205 -19.88 -17.94 -4.89
N THR A 206 -20.03 -19.19 -4.46
CA THR A 206 -21.35 -19.78 -4.25
C THR A 206 -22.04 -19.07 -3.09
N LYS A 207 -23.38 -18.98 -3.14
CA LYS A 207 -24.19 -18.34 -2.09
C LYS A 207 -23.87 -18.83 -0.67
N GLU A 208 -23.34 -20.05 -0.53
CA GLU A 208 -23.03 -20.72 0.74
C GLU A 208 -21.75 -20.21 1.40
N GLU A 209 -20.71 -19.83 0.63
CA GLU A 209 -19.43 -19.32 1.21
C GLU A 209 -19.53 -17.89 1.73
N VAL A 210 -20.52 -17.13 1.25
CA VAL A 210 -20.79 -15.75 1.71
C VAL A 210 -21.70 -15.77 2.95
N ASP A 211 -22.39 -16.87 3.24
CA ASP A 211 -23.34 -17.00 4.33
C ASP A 211 -22.79 -17.63 5.62
N ALA A 212 -21.54 -18.16 5.59
CA ALA A 212 -20.80 -18.62 6.76
C ALA A 212 -19.99 -17.48 7.39
#